data_980969b5a5391eacfa5a8d666c3ad2a6
#
_entry.id   980969b5a5391eacfa5a8d666c3ad2a6
#
_cell.length_a   1.000
_cell.length_b   1.000
_cell.length_c   1.000
_cell.angle_alpha   90.00
_cell.angle_beta   90.00
_cell.angle_gamma   90.00
#
_symmetry.space_group_name_H-M   'P 1'
#
loop_
_entity.id
_entity.type
_entity.pdbx_description
1 polymer ?
#
loop_
_entity_poly.entity_id
_entity_poly.type
_entity_poly.pdbx_seq_one_letter_code
_entity_poly.pdbx_strand_id
1 'polypeptide(L)'
;MTLGLLVIVAIGLAAILYQRPLDEAGHELPSKLSERLDKLWGIASESIKDRKYLRAEKALLTILRVDERNAAAYNRLGILYAKQRAYQDAIECFEIAQSLEPSASSLHNVGLIYYETGAYDKAAIAFEQALGLEGDLAARHIAYAKVQEKLGDNKKTIAALERAVELEPNPQSLSILADAYERNGQEELATGLREKAKNMIIPAGIPKRVQQPARRVIM
;
A
#
# COMPACT_ATOMS: atom_id res chain seq x y z
N MET A 1 51.11 -46.12 -1.19
CA MET A 1 50.47 -44.89 -0.60
C MET A 1 50.03 -43.85 -1.63
N THR A 2 50.45 -43.89 -2.86
CA THR A 2 50.16 -42.86 -3.90
C THR A 2 48.78 -42.98 -4.57
N LEU A 3 48.24 -44.20 -4.69
CA LEU A 3 46.93 -44.40 -5.35
C LEU A 3 45.74 -43.86 -4.54
N GLY A 4 45.78 -43.98 -3.19
CA GLY A 4 44.71 -43.46 -2.32
C GLY A 4 44.63 -41.95 -2.32
N LEU A 5 45.77 -41.25 -2.42
CA LEU A 5 45.80 -39.78 -2.46
C LEU A 5 45.20 -39.25 -3.77
N LEU A 6 45.45 -39.93 -4.90
CA LEU A 6 44.87 -39.54 -6.20
C LEU A 6 43.36 -39.71 -6.25
N VAL A 7 42.82 -40.76 -5.59
CA VAL A 7 41.36 -40.97 -5.51
C VAL A 7 40.68 -39.89 -4.64
N ILE A 8 41.30 -39.53 -3.53
CA ILE A 8 40.76 -38.46 -2.66
C ILE A 8 40.79 -37.11 -3.38
N VAL A 9 41.85 -36.79 -4.11
CA VAL A 9 41.93 -35.55 -4.90
C VAL A 9 40.90 -35.55 -6.04
N ALA A 10 40.70 -36.69 -6.72
CA ALA A 10 39.69 -36.80 -7.77
C ALA A 10 38.24 -36.64 -7.24
N ILE A 11 37.96 -37.25 -6.08
CA ILE A 11 36.65 -37.07 -5.41
C ILE A 11 36.44 -35.61 -4.93
N GLY A 12 37.49 -35.01 -4.39
CA GLY A 12 37.45 -33.59 -4.00
C GLY A 12 37.23 -32.66 -5.20
N LEU A 13 37.91 -32.91 -6.32
CA LEU A 13 37.70 -32.12 -7.55
C LEU A 13 36.31 -32.38 -8.17
N ALA A 14 35.81 -33.60 -8.14
CA ALA A 14 34.45 -33.93 -8.58
C ALA A 14 33.39 -33.25 -7.66
N ALA A 15 33.63 -33.23 -6.34
CA ALA A 15 32.75 -32.50 -5.40
C ALA A 15 32.77 -31.01 -5.63
N ILE A 16 33.93 -30.42 -5.94
CA ILE A 16 34.04 -28.98 -6.26
C ILE A 16 33.39 -28.67 -7.61
N LEU A 17 33.49 -29.55 -8.58
CA LEU A 17 32.82 -29.40 -9.88
C LEU A 17 31.32 -29.64 -9.80
N TYR A 18 30.87 -30.49 -8.86
CA TYR A 18 29.44 -30.73 -8.59
C TYR A 18 28.82 -29.68 -7.68
N GLN A 19 29.63 -28.98 -6.87
CA GLN A 19 29.29 -27.78 -6.11
C GLN A 19 29.47 -26.49 -6.95
N ARG A 20 29.50 -26.61 -8.29
CA ARG A 20 29.13 -25.40 -9.03
C ARG A 20 27.79 -24.99 -8.45
N PRO A 21 27.68 -23.80 -7.84
CA PRO A 21 26.37 -23.24 -7.57
C PRO A 21 25.67 -23.44 -8.91
N LEU A 22 24.46 -24.01 -8.89
CA LEU A 22 23.50 -23.76 -9.93
C LEU A 22 23.50 -22.23 -9.92
N ASP A 23 24.37 -21.65 -10.78
CA ASP A 23 24.35 -20.24 -11.01
C ASP A 23 22.87 -19.93 -11.04
N GLU A 24 22.43 -19.08 -10.14
CA GLU A 24 21.38 -18.16 -10.40
C GLU A 24 21.77 -17.47 -11.72
N ALA A 25 21.67 -18.24 -12.80
CA ALA A 25 21.43 -17.69 -14.10
C ALA A 25 20.07 -17.03 -13.90
N GLY A 26 20.11 -15.88 -13.28
CA GLY A 26 19.05 -14.91 -13.38
C GLY A 26 18.74 -14.96 -14.86
N HIS A 27 17.61 -15.52 -15.24
CA HIS A 27 17.15 -15.51 -16.61
C HIS A 27 17.00 -14.02 -16.95
N GLU A 28 18.14 -13.41 -17.35
CA GLU A 28 18.08 -12.10 -18.00
C GLU A 28 17.21 -12.33 -19.22
N LEU A 29 15.96 -11.92 -19.07
CA LEU A 29 15.01 -11.97 -20.18
C LEU A 29 15.67 -11.29 -21.38
N PRO A 30 15.62 -11.90 -22.58
CA PRO A 30 16.16 -11.28 -23.76
C PRO A 30 15.69 -9.81 -23.83
N SER A 31 16.58 -8.88 -24.09
CA SER A 31 16.31 -7.43 -24.00
C SER A 31 15.01 -7.00 -24.69
N LYS A 32 14.68 -7.64 -25.83
CA LYS A 32 13.41 -7.44 -26.55
C LYS A 32 12.18 -7.91 -25.77
N LEU A 33 12.31 -8.93 -24.90
CA LEU A 33 11.20 -9.44 -24.10
C LEU A 33 10.98 -8.53 -22.91
N SER A 34 12.05 -8.07 -22.25
CA SER A 34 12.00 -7.07 -21.18
C SER A 34 11.31 -5.80 -21.68
N GLU A 35 11.73 -5.24 -22.81
CA GLU A 35 11.10 -4.04 -23.39
C GLU A 35 9.59 -4.24 -23.70
N ARG A 36 9.20 -5.44 -24.11
CA ARG A 36 7.77 -5.75 -24.34
C ARG A 36 7.00 -5.84 -23.02
N LEU A 37 7.59 -6.42 -22.00
CA LEU A 37 6.97 -6.47 -20.66
C LEU A 37 6.80 -5.06 -20.08
N ASP A 38 7.79 -4.19 -20.21
CA ASP A 38 7.71 -2.78 -19.76
C ASP A 38 6.58 -2.04 -20.47
N LYS A 39 6.42 -2.25 -21.77
CA LYS A 39 5.29 -1.70 -22.53
C LYS A 39 3.94 -2.23 -22.03
N LEU A 40 3.84 -3.51 -21.71
CA LEU A 40 2.62 -4.10 -21.15
C LEU A 40 2.30 -3.55 -19.77
N TRP A 41 3.30 -3.34 -18.93
CA TRP A 41 3.16 -2.68 -17.63
C TRP A 41 2.64 -1.24 -17.78
N GLY A 42 3.17 -0.50 -18.74
CA GLY A 42 2.70 0.84 -19.08
C GLY A 42 1.23 0.84 -19.51
N ILE A 43 0.87 -0.05 -20.46
CA ILE A 43 -0.49 -0.21 -20.95
C ILE A 43 -1.45 -0.56 -19.81
N ALA A 44 -1.08 -1.49 -18.93
CA ALA A 44 -1.92 -1.89 -17.80
C ALA A 44 -2.17 -0.70 -16.86
N SER A 45 -1.11 0.02 -16.47
CA SER A 45 -1.19 1.16 -15.55
C SER A 45 -2.05 2.30 -16.11
N GLU A 46 -1.82 2.69 -17.36
CA GLU A 46 -2.59 3.74 -18.03
C GLU A 46 -4.06 3.34 -18.22
N SER A 47 -4.28 2.08 -18.66
CA SER A 47 -5.63 1.58 -18.88
C SER A 47 -6.45 1.49 -17.59
N ILE A 48 -5.84 1.18 -16.44
CA ILE A 48 -6.51 1.22 -15.13
C ILE A 48 -6.93 2.65 -14.78
N LYS A 49 -6.04 3.65 -15.01
CA LYS A 49 -6.37 5.06 -14.78
C LYS A 49 -7.52 5.53 -15.67
N ASP A 50 -7.49 5.15 -16.93
CA ASP A 50 -8.49 5.51 -17.95
C ASP A 50 -9.79 4.71 -17.83
N ARG A 51 -9.90 3.78 -16.87
CA ARG A 51 -11.03 2.84 -16.72
C ARG A 51 -11.25 1.94 -17.93
N LYS A 52 -10.23 1.71 -18.75
CA LYS A 52 -10.23 0.78 -19.89
C LYS A 52 -9.91 -0.65 -19.40
N TYR A 53 -10.77 -1.18 -18.55
CA TYR A 53 -10.49 -2.40 -17.75
C TYR A 53 -10.14 -3.62 -18.58
N LEU A 54 -10.85 -3.87 -19.68
CA LEU A 54 -10.57 -5.01 -20.57
C LEU A 54 -9.15 -4.93 -21.18
N ARG A 55 -8.70 -3.71 -21.52
CA ARG A 55 -7.34 -3.52 -22.06
C ARG A 55 -6.28 -3.75 -20.99
N ALA A 56 -6.52 -3.30 -19.77
CA ALA A 56 -5.64 -3.54 -18.62
C ALA A 56 -5.52 -5.03 -18.32
N GLU A 57 -6.64 -5.73 -18.26
CA GLU A 57 -6.72 -7.18 -18.02
C GLU A 57 -5.92 -7.96 -19.06
N LYS A 58 -6.14 -7.71 -20.35
CA LYS A 58 -5.39 -8.36 -21.43
C LYS A 58 -3.89 -8.15 -21.31
N ALA A 59 -3.45 -6.95 -20.94
CA ALA A 59 -2.04 -6.66 -20.73
C ALA A 59 -1.46 -7.45 -19.55
N LEU A 60 -2.16 -7.47 -18.40
CA LEU A 60 -1.74 -8.21 -17.21
C LEU A 60 -1.73 -9.73 -17.43
N LEU A 61 -2.76 -10.28 -18.08
CA LEU A 61 -2.80 -11.69 -18.43
C LEU A 61 -1.69 -12.06 -19.42
N THR A 62 -1.28 -11.13 -20.31
CA THR A 62 -0.15 -11.36 -21.20
C THR A 62 1.18 -11.39 -20.44
N ILE A 63 1.34 -10.56 -19.40
CA ILE A 63 2.49 -10.60 -18.50
C ILE A 63 2.53 -11.97 -17.79
N LEU A 64 1.40 -12.43 -17.25
CA LEU A 64 1.33 -13.74 -16.56
C LEU A 64 1.57 -14.94 -17.47
N ARG A 65 1.33 -14.84 -18.79
CA ARG A 65 1.73 -15.89 -19.75
C ARG A 65 3.24 -16.03 -19.90
N VAL A 66 3.99 -14.97 -19.63
CA VAL A 66 5.45 -14.96 -19.68
C VAL A 66 6.04 -15.34 -18.33
N ASP A 67 5.44 -14.85 -17.27
CA ASP A 67 5.85 -15.09 -15.88
C ASP A 67 4.60 -15.42 -15.04
N GLU A 68 4.29 -16.69 -14.92
CA GLU A 68 3.11 -17.20 -14.21
C GLU A 68 3.18 -16.92 -12.69
N ARG A 69 4.37 -16.67 -12.15
CA ARG A 69 4.58 -16.40 -10.73
C ARG A 69 4.79 -14.92 -10.41
N ASN A 70 4.33 -14.03 -11.26
CA ASN A 70 4.47 -12.60 -11.08
C ASN A 70 3.46 -12.06 -10.05
N ALA A 71 3.88 -11.93 -8.79
CA ALA A 71 3.06 -11.42 -7.70
C ALA A 71 2.52 -10.01 -7.99
N ALA A 72 3.33 -9.15 -8.62
CA ALA A 72 2.91 -7.78 -8.96
C ALA A 72 1.78 -7.76 -10.00
N ALA A 73 1.78 -8.70 -10.97
CA ALA A 73 0.72 -8.81 -11.97
C ALA A 73 -0.59 -9.28 -11.33
N TYR A 74 -0.56 -10.28 -10.45
CA TYR A 74 -1.72 -10.71 -9.68
C TYR A 74 -2.26 -9.59 -8.79
N ASN A 75 -1.39 -8.86 -8.09
CA ASN A 75 -1.81 -7.73 -7.26
C ASN A 75 -2.53 -6.66 -8.12
N ARG A 76 -2.03 -6.33 -9.31
CA ARG A 76 -2.69 -5.38 -10.22
C ARG A 76 -4.01 -5.91 -10.81
N LEU A 77 -4.13 -7.22 -11.07
CA LEU A 77 -5.40 -7.84 -11.43
C LEU A 77 -6.41 -7.73 -10.28
N GLY A 78 -6.00 -8.00 -9.06
CA GLY A 78 -6.83 -7.82 -7.87
C GLY A 78 -7.36 -6.38 -7.75
N ILE A 79 -6.49 -5.37 -7.93
CA ILE A 79 -6.91 -3.95 -7.96
C ILE A 79 -7.90 -3.68 -9.10
N LEU A 80 -7.68 -4.25 -10.27
CA LEU A 80 -8.55 -4.12 -11.43
C LEU A 80 -9.95 -4.67 -11.14
N TYR A 81 -10.03 -5.90 -10.65
CA TYR A 81 -11.29 -6.56 -10.32
C TYR A 81 -12.02 -5.87 -9.16
N ALA A 82 -11.29 -5.39 -8.14
CA ALA A 82 -11.88 -4.58 -7.07
C ALA A 82 -12.54 -3.30 -7.63
N LYS A 83 -11.92 -2.61 -8.60
CA LYS A 83 -12.51 -1.45 -9.28
C LYS A 83 -13.75 -1.79 -10.09
N GLN A 84 -13.88 -3.01 -10.56
CA GLN A 84 -15.06 -3.54 -11.26
C GLN A 84 -16.12 -4.12 -10.29
N ARG A 85 -15.83 -4.10 -8.98
CA ARG A 85 -16.63 -4.74 -7.91
C ARG A 85 -16.75 -6.26 -8.04
N ALA A 86 -15.88 -6.88 -8.81
CA ALA A 86 -15.69 -8.34 -8.87
C ALA A 86 -14.83 -8.77 -7.66
N TYR A 87 -15.43 -8.66 -6.46
CA TYR A 87 -14.68 -8.76 -5.21
C TYR A 87 -14.08 -10.14 -4.96
N GLN A 88 -14.77 -11.20 -5.39
CA GLN A 88 -14.27 -12.57 -5.23
C GLN A 88 -13.02 -12.78 -6.08
N ASP A 89 -13.06 -12.40 -7.36
CA ASP A 89 -11.91 -12.52 -8.27
C ASP A 89 -10.74 -11.65 -7.80
N ALA A 90 -11.05 -10.47 -7.21
CA ALA A 90 -10.04 -9.60 -6.63
C ALA A 90 -9.34 -10.25 -5.43
N ILE A 91 -10.09 -10.86 -4.51
CA ILE A 91 -9.53 -11.55 -3.34
C ILE A 91 -8.66 -12.72 -3.79
N GLU A 92 -9.11 -13.55 -4.73
CA GLU A 92 -8.32 -14.67 -5.27
C GLU A 92 -6.99 -14.20 -5.87
N CYS A 93 -7.01 -13.12 -6.64
CA CYS A 93 -5.78 -12.52 -7.19
C CYS A 93 -4.83 -12.02 -6.09
N PHE A 94 -5.35 -11.38 -5.03
CA PHE A 94 -4.53 -10.94 -3.91
C PHE A 94 -3.98 -12.09 -3.08
N GLU A 95 -4.74 -13.17 -2.89
CA GLU A 95 -4.29 -14.39 -2.20
C GLU A 95 -3.15 -15.07 -2.97
N ILE A 96 -3.26 -15.17 -4.30
CA ILE A 96 -2.18 -15.68 -5.14
C ILE A 96 -0.95 -14.76 -5.01
N ALA A 97 -1.12 -13.45 -5.15
CA ALA A 97 -0.03 -12.48 -4.99
C ALA A 97 0.66 -12.64 -3.63
N GLN A 98 -0.13 -12.76 -2.56
CA GLN A 98 0.35 -12.91 -1.20
C GLN A 98 1.10 -14.23 -0.96
N SER A 99 0.68 -15.32 -1.62
CA SER A 99 1.36 -16.62 -1.54
C SER A 99 2.70 -16.64 -2.28
N LEU A 100 2.84 -15.81 -3.32
CA LEU A 100 4.06 -15.66 -4.09
C LEU A 100 5.04 -14.71 -3.41
N GLU A 101 4.55 -13.56 -2.97
CA GLU A 101 5.32 -12.52 -2.31
C GLU A 101 4.44 -11.80 -1.27
N PRO A 102 4.68 -12.04 0.05
CA PRO A 102 3.95 -11.35 1.10
C PRO A 102 4.05 -9.82 0.99
N SER A 103 2.91 -9.15 0.95
CA SER A 103 2.83 -7.71 0.71
C SER A 103 1.77 -7.05 1.59
N ALA A 104 2.18 -6.05 2.36
CA ALA A 104 1.26 -5.23 3.12
C ALA A 104 0.21 -4.52 2.24
N SER A 105 0.57 -4.20 1.00
CA SER A 105 -0.34 -3.57 0.04
C SER A 105 -1.44 -4.52 -0.43
N SER A 106 -1.13 -5.80 -0.67
CA SER A 106 -2.15 -6.80 -1.02
C SER A 106 -3.12 -7.02 0.13
N LEU A 107 -2.62 -7.19 1.36
CA LEU A 107 -3.45 -7.33 2.56
C LEU A 107 -4.31 -6.09 2.82
N HIS A 108 -3.77 -4.90 2.63
CA HIS A 108 -4.52 -3.65 2.73
C HIS A 108 -5.70 -3.62 1.74
N ASN A 109 -5.46 -4.01 0.48
CA ASN A 109 -6.51 -4.05 -0.54
C ASN A 109 -7.60 -5.09 -0.21
N VAL A 110 -7.23 -6.26 0.29
CA VAL A 110 -8.17 -7.27 0.80
C VAL A 110 -9.01 -6.69 1.96
N GLY A 111 -8.36 -5.99 2.90
CA GLY A 111 -9.03 -5.29 4.00
C GLY A 111 -10.06 -4.27 3.51
N LEU A 112 -9.72 -3.49 2.47
CA LEU A 112 -10.66 -2.56 1.85
C LEU A 112 -11.88 -3.26 1.24
N ILE A 113 -11.68 -4.39 0.55
CA ILE A 113 -12.79 -5.17 -0.01
C ILE A 113 -13.70 -5.70 1.10
N TYR A 114 -13.15 -6.26 2.17
CA TYR A 114 -13.94 -6.71 3.30
C TYR A 114 -14.68 -5.57 4.00
N TYR A 115 -14.08 -4.38 4.08
CA TYR A 115 -14.76 -3.19 4.59
C TYR A 115 -15.95 -2.79 3.70
N GLU A 116 -15.76 -2.72 2.39
CA GLU A 116 -16.80 -2.39 1.40
C GLU A 116 -17.95 -3.40 1.39
N THR A 117 -17.66 -4.66 1.66
CA THR A 117 -18.66 -5.75 1.72
C THR A 117 -19.28 -5.92 3.12
N GLY A 118 -18.89 -5.09 4.10
CA GLY A 118 -19.43 -5.14 5.45
C GLY A 118 -18.87 -6.27 6.34
N ALA A 119 -17.87 -7.00 5.86
CA ALA A 119 -17.19 -8.06 6.61
C ALA A 119 -16.09 -7.48 7.54
N TYR A 120 -16.51 -6.64 8.50
CA TYR A 120 -15.61 -5.82 9.30
C TYR A 120 -14.59 -6.62 10.13
N ASP A 121 -14.98 -7.77 10.67
CA ASP A 121 -14.03 -8.65 11.42
C ASP A 121 -12.90 -9.13 10.50
N LYS A 122 -13.21 -9.55 9.26
CA LYS A 122 -12.21 -9.96 8.28
C LYS A 122 -11.34 -8.77 7.84
N ALA A 123 -11.95 -7.60 7.67
CA ALA A 123 -11.23 -6.37 7.35
C ALA A 123 -10.22 -6.00 8.45
N ALA A 124 -10.60 -6.11 9.72
CA ALA A 124 -9.71 -5.84 10.85
C ALA A 124 -8.49 -6.75 10.83
N ILE A 125 -8.70 -8.06 10.65
CA ILE A 125 -7.61 -9.05 10.56
C ILE A 125 -6.66 -8.71 9.40
N ALA A 126 -7.19 -8.40 8.22
CA ALA A 126 -6.38 -8.08 7.04
C ALA A 126 -5.55 -6.81 7.25
N PHE A 127 -6.12 -5.77 7.88
CA PHE A 127 -5.38 -4.55 8.18
C PHE A 127 -4.35 -4.77 9.30
N GLU A 128 -4.65 -5.56 10.34
CA GLU A 128 -3.69 -5.91 11.38
C GLU A 128 -2.48 -6.65 10.80
N GLN A 129 -2.70 -7.60 9.91
CA GLN A 129 -1.62 -8.28 9.19
C GLN A 129 -0.82 -7.33 8.31
N ALA A 130 -1.49 -6.42 7.58
CA ALA A 130 -0.83 -5.42 6.76
C ALA A 130 0.05 -4.46 7.59
N LEU A 131 -0.45 -4.03 8.77
CA LEU A 131 0.28 -3.19 9.71
C LEU A 131 1.46 -3.94 10.36
N GLY A 132 1.33 -5.25 10.55
CA GLY A 132 2.42 -6.11 11.04
C GLY A 132 3.57 -6.25 10.06
N LEU A 133 3.30 -6.19 8.74
CA LEU A 133 4.34 -6.20 7.71
C LEU A 133 4.98 -4.80 7.51
N GLU A 134 4.16 -3.76 7.45
CA GLU A 134 4.59 -2.38 7.24
C GLU A 134 3.68 -1.43 8.05
N GLY A 135 4.18 -0.96 9.18
CA GLY A 135 3.43 -0.14 10.14
C GLY A 135 3.68 1.37 10.03
N ASP A 136 4.38 1.84 9.01
CA ASP A 136 4.82 3.23 8.85
C ASP A 136 3.98 4.07 7.86
N LEU A 137 2.88 3.51 7.34
CA LEU A 137 1.99 4.22 6.42
C LEU A 137 0.74 4.73 7.14
N ALA A 138 0.61 6.04 7.31
CA ALA A 138 -0.53 6.69 7.98
C ALA A 138 -1.90 6.29 7.40
N ALA A 139 -2.00 6.19 6.06
CA ALA A 139 -3.23 5.78 5.40
C ALA A 139 -3.73 4.39 5.83
N ARG A 140 -2.82 3.47 6.18
CA ARG A 140 -3.15 2.12 6.62
C ARG A 140 -3.76 2.12 8.02
N HIS A 141 -3.21 2.94 8.93
CA HIS A 141 -3.77 3.16 10.25
C HIS A 141 -5.16 3.83 10.20
N ILE A 142 -5.36 4.80 9.30
CA ILE A 142 -6.67 5.41 9.08
C ILE A 142 -7.69 4.39 8.58
N ALA A 143 -7.31 3.50 7.66
CA ALA A 143 -8.19 2.45 7.16
C ALA A 143 -8.57 1.46 8.27
N TYR A 144 -7.60 1.04 9.09
CA TYR A 144 -7.83 0.20 10.25
C TYR A 144 -8.75 0.86 11.28
N ALA A 145 -8.53 2.15 11.58
CA ALA A 145 -9.38 2.91 12.49
C ALA A 145 -10.84 2.95 12.03
N LYS A 146 -11.09 3.13 10.73
CA LYS A 146 -12.45 3.09 10.17
C LYS A 146 -13.15 1.74 10.38
N VAL A 147 -12.39 0.65 10.31
CA VAL A 147 -12.93 -0.69 10.59
C VAL A 147 -13.26 -0.82 12.07
N GLN A 148 -12.35 -0.41 12.97
CA GLN A 148 -12.56 -0.47 14.41
C GLN A 148 -13.74 0.40 14.85
N GLU A 149 -13.95 1.54 14.21
CA GLU A 149 -15.14 2.37 14.40
C GLU A 149 -16.43 1.62 14.04
N LYS A 150 -16.44 0.87 12.93
CA LYS A 150 -17.59 0.03 12.55
C LYS A 150 -17.84 -1.14 13.51
N LEU A 151 -16.78 -1.64 14.13
CA LEU A 151 -16.84 -2.68 15.18
C LEU A 151 -17.18 -2.12 16.57
N GLY A 152 -17.20 -0.79 16.72
CA GLY A 152 -17.50 -0.10 18.00
C GLY A 152 -16.32 -0.07 18.97
N ASP A 153 -15.11 -0.43 18.53
CA ASP A 153 -13.91 -0.36 19.39
C ASP A 153 -13.28 1.03 19.35
N ASN A 154 -13.84 1.95 20.14
CA ASN A 154 -13.36 3.33 20.24
C ASN A 154 -11.89 3.41 20.69
N LYS A 155 -11.42 2.50 21.53
CA LYS A 155 -10.04 2.48 22.02
C LYS A 155 -9.06 2.20 20.88
N LYS A 156 -9.31 1.14 20.11
CA LYS A 156 -8.48 0.82 18.94
C LYS A 156 -8.59 1.87 17.85
N THR A 157 -9.78 2.46 17.66
CA THR A 157 -10.00 3.56 16.71
C THR A 157 -9.08 4.75 17.02
N ILE A 158 -9.11 5.23 18.28
CA ILE A 158 -8.30 6.38 18.69
C ILE A 158 -6.81 6.06 18.58
N ALA A 159 -6.36 4.92 19.11
CA ALA A 159 -4.95 4.52 19.06
C ALA A 159 -4.41 4.46 17.62
N ALA A 160 -5.20 3.93 16.68
CA ALA A 160 -4.81 3.87 15.28
C ALA A 160 -4.74 5.26 14.64
N LEU A 161 -5.69 6.16 14.97
CA LEU A 161 -5.68 7.54 14.47
C LEU A 161 -4.55 8.39 15.06
N GLU A 162 -4.22 8.20 16.33
CA GLU A 162 -3.04 8.80 16.97
C GLU A 162 -1.78 8.42 16.21
N ARG A 163 -1.63 7.12 15.93
CA ARG A 163 -0.48 6.64 15.17
C ARG A 163 -0.43 7.21 13.76
N ALA A 164 -1.56 7.35 13.08
CA ALA A 164 -1.64 7.98 11.77
C ALA A 164 -1.19 9.45 11.81
N VAL A 165 -1.61 10.20 12.84
CA VAL A 165 -1.21 11.61 13.04
C VAL A 165 0.27 11.74 13.39
N GLU A 166 0.83 10.80 14.16
CA GLU A 166 2.28 10.78 14.43
C GLU A 166 3.11 10.58 13.16
N LEU A 167 2.68 9.67 12.29
CA LEU A 167 3.37 9.35 11.04
C LEU A 167 3.24 10.48 10.02
N GLU A 168 2.04 11.04 9.87
CA GLU A 168 1.75 12.09 8.89
C GLU A 168 0.79 13.13 9.47
N PRO A 169 1.31 14.13 10.21
CA PRO A 169 0.49 15.20 10.74
C PRO A 169 0.05 16.12 9.60
N ASN A 170 -1.23 16.06 9.25
CA ASN A 170 -1.85 16.96 8.29
C ASN A 170 -3.25 17.38 8.77
N PRO A 171 -3.85 18.46 8.21
CA PRO A 171 -5.15 18.94 8.65
C PRO A 171 -6.26 17.89 8.62
N GLN A 172 -6.21 16.99 7.65
CA GLN A 172 -7.19 15.93 7.49
C GLN A 172 -7.06 14.86 8.58
N SER A 173 -5.83 14.36 8.84
CA SER A 173 -5.59 13.35 9.87
C SER A 173 -5.93 13.88 11.26
N LEU A 174 -5.58 15.16 11.55
CA LEU A 174 -5.94 15.84 12.79
C LEU A 174 -7.47 15.98 12.97
N SER A 175 -8.19 16.31 11.89
CA SER A 175 -9.64 16.42 11.93
C SER A 175 -10.32 15.08 12.21
N ILE A 176 -9.86 14.00 11.56
CA ILE A 176 -10.41 12.65 11.77
C ILE A 176 -10.19 12.19 13.22
N LEU A 177 -9.01 12.46 13.79
CA LEU A 177 -8.72 12.15 15.18
C LEU A 177 -9.57 13.00 16.14
N ALA A 178 -9.75 14.30 15.84
CA ALA A 178 -10.61 15.17 16.64
C ALA A 178 -12.06 14.67 16.69
N ASP A 179 -12.59 14.23 15.55
CA ASP A 179 -13.94 13.66 15.48
C ASP A 179 -14.07 12.35 16.28
N ALA A 180 -13.01 11.53 16.31
CA ALA A 180 -12.98 10.32 17.13
C ALA A 180 -12.95 10.65 18.64
N TYR A 181 -12.18 11.65 19.06
CA TYR A 181 -12.15 12.10 20.44
C TYR A 181 -13.49 12.70 20.89
N GLU A 182 -14.13 13.51 20.04
CA GLU A 182 -15.45 14.10 20.33
C GLU A 182 -16.49 13.01 20.55
N ARG A 183 -16.55 11.99 19.65
CA ARG A 183 -17.45 10.85 19.81
C ARG A 183 -17.18 10.04 21.08
N ASN A 184 -15.97 10.09 21.59
CA ASN A 184 -15.57 9.43 22.84
C ASN A 184 -15.70 10.33 24.07
N GLY A 185 -16.30 11.54 23.94
CA GLY A 185 -16.53 12.49 25.04
C GLY A 185 -15.29 13.29 25.49
N GLN A 186 -14.23 13.31 24.68
CA GLN A 186 -12.97 14.00 24.98
C GLN A 186 -12.88 15.34 24.23
N GLU A 187 -13.80 16.25 24.54
CA GLU A 187 -14.01 17.52 23.82
C GLU A 187 -12.80 18.46 23.83
N GLU A 188 -12.05 18.51 24.94
CA GLU A 188 -10.85 19.36 25.04
C GLU A 188 -9.78 18.94 24.03
N LEU A 189 -9.52 17.63 23.91
CA LEU A 189 -8.56 17.09 22.96
C LEU A 189 -9.01 17.33 21.51
N ALA A 190 -10.30 17.13 21.24
CA ALA A 190 -10.89 17.38 19.93
C ALA A 190 -10.73 18.86 19.52
N THR A 191 -11.01 19.79 20.42
CA THR A 191 -10.89 21.24 20.17
C THR A 191 -9.44 21.63 19.88
N GLY A 192 -8.49 21.16 20.69
CA GLY A 192 -7.05 21.43 20.49
C GLY A 192 -6.54 20.92 19.14
N LEU A 193 -6.97 19.73 18.70
CA LEU A 193 -6.59 19.19 17.39
C LEU A 193 -7.20 19.99 16.22
N ARG A 194 -8.45 20.44 16.35
CA ARG A 194 -9.09 21.29 15.34
C ARG A 194 -8.39 22.65 15.20
N GLU A 195 -7.98 23.26 16.30
CA GLU A 195 -7.17 24.49 16.27
C GLU A 195 -5.82 24.26 15.59
N LYS A 196 -5.14 23.15 15.92
CA LYS A 196 -3.87 22.77 15.28
C LYS A 196 -4.06 22.58 13.77
N ALA A 197 -5.11 21.87 13.36
CA ALA A 197 -5.43 21.67 11.94
C ALA A 197 -5.69 23.00 11.21
N LYS A 198 -6.44 23.91 11.83
CA LYS A 198 -6.73 25.25 11.30
C LYS A 198 -5.46 26.08 11.11
N ASN A 199 -4.56 26.03 12.08
CA ASN A 199 -3.29 26.78 12.02
C ASN A 199 -2.34 26.22 10.94
N MET A 200 -2.45 24.95 10.55
CA MET A 200 -1.71 24.37 9.43
C MET A 200 -2.23 24.83 8.07
N ILE A 201 -3.53 25.17 7.96
CA ILE A 201 -4.15 25.63 6.70
C ILE A 201 -3.89 27.12 6.48
N ILE A 202 -3.80 27.92 7.56
CA ILE A 202 -3.57 29.36 7.46
C ILE A 202 -2.06 29.59 7.44
N PRO A 203 -1.46 30.04 6.30
CA PRO A 203 -0.05 30.39 6.29
C PRO A 203 0.20 31.49 7.34
N ALA A 204 1.17 31.28 8.22
CA ALA A 204 1.65 32.31 9.12
C ALA A 204 2.16 33.48 8.27
N GLY A 205 1.34 34.51 8.07
CA GLY A 205 1.75 35.68 7.32
C GLY A 205 0.80 36.20 6.25
N ILE A 206 -0.52 36.25 6.50
CA ILE A 206 -1.33 37.24 5.78
C ILE A 206 -1.04 38.57 6.49
N PRO A 207 -0.31 39.53 5.86
CA PRO A 207 -0.11 40.83 6.47
C PRO A 207 -1.50 41.46 6.70
N LYS A 208 -1.78 41.90 7.94
CA LYS A 208 -2.97 42.67 8.27
C LYS A 208 -3.10 43.78 7.22
N ARG A 209 -4.20 43.77 6.48
CA ARG A 209 -4.53 44.77 5.47
C ARG A 209 -4.33 46.15 6.13
N VAL A 210 -3.24 46.84 5.74
CA VAL A 210 -2.97 48.20 6.22
C VAL A 210 -4.16 49.03 5.76
N GLN A 211 -4.97 49.50 6.73
CA GLN A 211 -6.03 50.48 6.45
C GLN A 211 -5.34 51.72 5.91
N GLN A 212 -5.49 51.99 4.62
CA GLN A 212 -5.05 53.26 4.04
C GLN A 212 -5.79 54.38 4.74
N PRO A 213 -5.10 55.41 5.28
CA PRO A 213 -5.75 56.55 5.87
C PRO A 213 -6.61 57.25 4.81
N ALA A 214 -7.84 57.62 5.20
CA ALA A 214 -8.78 58.32 4.36
C ALA A 214 -8.11 59.54 3.72
N ARG A 215 -8.11 59.64 2.38
CA ARG A 215 -7.67 60.82 1.65
C ARG A 215 -8.52 62.02 2.12
N ARG A 216 -7.91 62.96 2.82
CA ARG A 216 -8.53 64.27 3.06
C ARG A 216 -8.69 64.96 1.70
N VAL A 217 -9.92 65.16 1.30
CA VAL A 217 -10.29 66.08 0.21
C VAL A 217 -10.14 67.49 0.78
N ILE A 218 -9.16 68.22 0.28
CA ILE A 218 -9.04 69.68 0.54
C ILE A 218 -9.91 70.35 -0.53
N MET A 219 -10.96 71.06 -0.06
CA MET A 219 -11.71 72.01 -0.91
C MET A 219 -10.92 73.29 -1.09
#